data_4749630e620b807ebda6694291c9abf3
#
_entry.id   4749630e620b807ebda6694291c9abf3
#
_cell.length_a   1.000
_cell.length_b   1.000
_cell.length_c   1.000
_cell.angle_alpha   90.00
_cell.angle_beta   90.00
_cell.angle_gamma   90.00
#
_symmetry.space_group_name_H-M   'P 1'
#
loop_
_entity.id
_entity.type
_entity.pdbx_description
1 polymer ?
#
loop_
_entity_poly.entity_id
_entity_poly.type
_entity_poly.pdbx_seq_one_letter_code
_entity_poly.pdbx_strand_id
1 'polypeptide(L)'
;MQNLKTSSKKLQVIHTAIRLFVTYGFHTTGVDLIIKEAKITKATFYNYFHSKERLIEMCIAFQKSLLKEEVLAIIYSSRYRTSKDKLKEIINLHVKFNSLYYLLLKAFFEIKHMYASAYRMAVEYRKWLLHEIFDLIFSLETHALKPDANLVLNLIDGLMFQILSSKSLEERDVVVE
;
A
#
# COMPACT_ATOMS: atom_id res chain seq x y z
N MET A 1 -14.62 26.60 -8.58
CA MET A 1 -15.26 25.36 -9.03
C MET A 1 -14.38 24.51 -9.97
N GLN A 2 -13.54 25.10 -10.82
CA GLN A 2 -12.66 24.34 -11.74
C GLN A 2 -11.59 23.50 -11.02
N ASN A 3 -11.00 24.02 -9.94
CA ASN A 3 -9.99 23.30 -9.13
C ASN A 3 -10.50 22.05 -8.41
N LEU A 4 -11.76 22.04 -7.96
CA LEU A 4 -12.37 20.88 -7.29
C LEU A 4 -12.67 19.74 -8.28
N LYS A 5 -13.12 20.06 -9.51
CA LYS A 5 -13.33 19.04 -10.55
C LYS A 5 -12.02 18.43 -11.06
N THR A 6 -10.97 19.24 -11.16
CA THR A 6 -9.62 18.79 -11.56
C THR A 6 -9.02 17.87 -10.49
N SER A 7 -9.18 18.22 -9.21
CA SER A 7 -8.76 17.38 -8.08
C SER A 7 -9.49 16.03 -8.07
N SER A 8 -10.81 16.01 -8.31
CA SER A 8 -11.61 14.80 -8.38
C SER A 8 -11.19 13.86 -9.53
N LYS A 9 -10.97 14.40 -10.74
CA LYS A 9 -10.50 13.62 -11.89
C LYS A 9 -9.10 13.05 -11.69
N LYS A 10 -8.18 13.85 -11.13
CA LYS A 10 -6.83 13.39 -10.82
C LYS A 10 -6.86 12.24 -9.83
N LEU A 11 -7.68 12.33 -8.79
CA LEU A 11 -7.86 11.28 -7.79
C LEU A 11 -8.48 10.01 -8.42
N GLN A 12 -9.45 10.15 -9.32
CA GLN A 12 -10.01 9.03 -10.08
C GLN A 12 -8.93 8.27 -10.87
N VAL A 13 -8.00 9.00 -11.51
CA VAL A 13 -6.88 8.35 -12.23
C VAL A 13 -5.95 7.63 -11.28
N ILE A 14 -5.63 8.20 -10.11
CA ILE A 14 -4.82 7.56 -9.07
C ILE A 14 -5.49 6.25 -8.62
N HIS A 15 -6.77 6.25 -8.29
CA HIS A 15 -7.49 5.02 -7.90
C HIS A 15 -7.50 3.97 -9.01
N THR A 16 -7.74 4.39 -10.26
CA THR A 16 -7.68 3.50 -11.42
C THR A 16 -6.30 2.89 -11.58
N ALA A 17 -5.24 3.70 -11.48
CA ALA A 17 -3.87 3.23 -11.59
C ALA A 17 -3.49 2.28 -10.45
N ILE A 18 -3.89 2.56 -9.21
CA ILE A 18 -3.68 1.68 -8.06
C ILE A 18 -4.29 0.30 -8.34
N ARG A 19 -5.56 0.26 -8.76
CA ARG A 19 -6.25 -0.98 -9.11
C ARG A 19 -5.50 -1.76 -10.19
N LEU A 20 -5.06 -1.09 -11.26
CA LEU A 20 -4.33 -1.73 -12.36
C LEU A 20 -2.95 -2.22 -11.91
N PHE A 21 -2.21 -1.46 -11.11
CA PHE A 21 -0.91 -1.88 -10.58
C PHE A 21 -1.05 -3.07 -9.61
N VAL A 22 -2.10 -3.08 -8.80
CA VAL A 22 -2.42 -4.21 -7.92
C VAL A 22 -2.70 -5.46 -8.76
N THR A 23 -3.53 -5.36 -9.78
CA THR A 23 -3.97 -6.49 -10.60
C THR A 23 -2.88 -7.01 -11.54
N TYR A 24 -2.25 -6.13 -12.30
CA TYR A 24 -1.35 -6.51 -13.40
C TYR A 24 0.12 -6.26 -13.12
N GLY A 25 0.47 -5.50 -12.07
CA GLY A 25 1.84 -5.09 -11.76
C GLY A 25 2.24 -3.75 -12.36
N PHE A 26 3.32 -3.20 -11.82
CA PHE A 26 3.82 -1.88 -12.24
C PHE A 26 4.41 -1.91 -13.66
N HIS A 27 5.06 -3.00 -14.05
CA HIS A 27 5.72 -3.12 -15.35
C HIS A 27 4.71 -3.32 -16.47
N THR A 28 3.77 -4.21 -16.28
CA THR A 28 2.77 -4.63 -17.27
C THR A 28 1.72 -3.55 -17.52
N THR A 29 1.42 -2.73 -16.51
CA THR A 29 0.44 -1.65 -16.64
C THR A 29 1.01 -0.49 -17.44
N GLY A 30 0.64 -0.37 -18.72
CA GLY A 30 1.03 0.73 -19.60
C GLY A 30 0.20 1.99 -19.38
N VAL A 31 0.73 3.15 -19.81
CA VAL A 31 0.01 4.46 -19.76
C VAL A 31 -1.27 4.43 -20.56
N ASP A 32 -1.28 3.80 -21.73
CA ASP A 32 -2.45 3.74 -22.61
C ASP A 32 -3.60 2.94 -21.97
N LEU A 33 -3.28 1.88 -21.21
CA LEU A 33 -4.27 1.13 -20.42
C LEU A 33 -4.88 2.02 -19.33
N ILE A 34 -4.03 2.77 -18.61
CA ILE A 34 -4.50 3.68 -17.54
C ILE A 34 -5.43 4.76 -18.13
N ILE A 35 -5.05 5.36 -19.24
CA ILE A 35 -5.83 6.38 -19.95
C ILE A 35 -7.20 5.83 -20.35
N LYS A 36 -7.23 4.64 -20.95
CA LYS A 36 -8.44 3.94 -21.37
C LYS A 36 -9.37 3.68 -20.19
N GLU A 37 -8.84 3.05 -19.15
CA GLU A 37 -9.61 2.65 -17.97
C GLU A 37 -10.09 3.85 -17.14
N ALA A 38 -9.27 4.91 -17.03
CA ALA A 38 -9.64 6.15 -16.34
C ALA A 38 -10.56 7.06 -17.19
N LYS A 39 -10.81 6.71 -18.47
CA LYS A 39 -11.64 7.48 -19.41
C LYS A 39 -11.18 8.95 -19.51
N ILE A 40 -9.88 9.15 -19.71
CA ILE A 40 -9.26 10.46 -19.92
C ILE A 40 -8.52 10.52 -21.24
N THR A 41 -8.12 11.72 -21.67
CA THR A 41 -7.27 11.89 -22.84
C THR A 41 -5.79 11.76 -22.47
N LYS A 42 -4.93 11.47 -23.45
CA LYS A 42 -3.48 11.44 -23.29
C LYS A 42 -2.94 12.80 -22.82
N ALA A 43 -3.45 13.88 -23.34
CA ALA A 43 -3.10 15.23 -22.91
C ALA A 43 -3.44 15.45 -21.42
N THR A 44 -4.62 15.01 -20.96
CA THR A 44 -5.03 15.09 -19.56
C THR A 44 -4.09 14.30 -18.64
N PHE A 45 -3.67 13.11 -19.07
CA PHE A 45 -2.72 12.28 -18.29
C PHE A 45 -1.38 13.02 -18.09
N TYR A 46 -0.78 13.50 -19.18
CA TYR A 46 0.51 14.19 -19.08
C TYR A 46 0.43 15.53 -18.35
N ASN A 47 -0.68 16.24 -18.45
CA ASN A 47 -0.92 17.45 -17.65
C ASN A 47 -0.98 17.17 -16.14
N TYR A 48 -1.50 16.00 -15.72
CA TYR A 48 -1.61 15.66 -14.30
C TYR A 48 -0.34 15.03 -13.72
N PHE A 49 0.34 14.20 -14.51
CA PHE A 49 1.37 13.31 -13.97
C PHE A 49 2.73 13.46 -14.64
N HIS A 50 2.80 14.07 -15.82
CA HIS A 50 4.01 14.20 -16.64
C HIS A 50 4.63 12.88 -17.11
N SER A 51 4.63 11.84 -16.27
CA SER A 51 5.18 10.52 -16.59
C SER A 51 4.47 9.41 -15.81
N LYS A 52 4.68 8.15 -16.24
CA LYS A 52 4.24 6.96 -15.49
C LYS A 52 4.95 6.87 -14.13
N GLU A 53 6.23 7.20 -14.09
CA GLU A 53 7.02 7.22 -12.84
C GLU A 53 6.39 8.14 -11.80
N ARG A 54 6.04 9.38 -12.20
CA ARG A 54 5.39 10.33 -11.32
C ARG A 54 4.01 9.87 -10.84
N LEU A 55 3.25 9.21 -11.70
CA LEU A 55 1.99 8.58 -11.30
C LEU A 55 2.21 7.48 -10.25
N ILE A 56 3.21 6.61 -10.45
CA ILE A 56 3.56 5.55 -9.48
C ILE A 56 3.92 6.18 -8.13
N GLU A 57 4.77 7.21 -8.12
CA GLU A 57 5.10 7.95 -6.88
C GLU A 57 3.85 8.46 -6.17
N MET A 58 2.92 9.06 -6.91
CA MET A 58 1.68 9.59 -6.34
C MET A 58 0.77 8.47 -5.82
N CYS A 59 0.70 7.31 -6.49
CA CYS A 59 -0.06 6.16 -6.01
C CYS A 59 0.52 5.61 -4.70
N ILE A 60 1.84 5.44 -4.61
CA ILE A 60 2.52 4.98 -3.40
C ILE A 60 2.37 6.01 -2.26
N ALA A 61 2.56 7.30 -2.54
CA ALA A 61 2.39 8.36 -1.54
C ALA A 61 0.95 8.39 -0.99
N PHE A 62 -0.04 8.26 -1.86
CA PHE A 62 -1.45 8.23 -1.49
C PHE A 62 -1.77 7.04 -0.56
N GLN A 63 -1.36 5.83 -0.94
CA GLN A 63 -1.57 4.63 -0.12
C GLN A 63 -0.83 4.70 1.22
N LYS A 64 0.43 5.18 1.21
CA LYS A 64 1.23 5.42 2.41
C LYS A 64 0.53 6.38 3.38
N SER A 65 -0.05 7.47 2.87
CA SER A 65 -0.77 8.46 3.69
C SER A 65 -1.98 7.83 4.37
N LEU A 66 -2.84 7.14 3.62
CA LEU A 66 -4.02 6.48 4.15
C LEU A 66 -3.66 5.42 5.20
N LEU A 67 -2.65 4.58 4.93
CA LEU A 67 -2.20 3.58 5.90
C LEU A 67 -1.70 4.22 7.19
N LYS A 68 -0.93 5.32 7.10
CA LYS A 68 -0.48 6.05 8.29
C LYS A 68 -1.64 6.59 9.10
N GLU A 69 -2.62 7.19 8.44
CA GLU A 69 -3.82 7.71 9.11
C GLU A 69 -4.58 6.60 9.85
N GLU A 70 -4.78 5.43 9.20
CA GLU A 70 -5.47 4.30 9.81
C GLU A 70 -4.68 3.71 11.00
N VAL A 71 -3.35 3.56 10.88
CA VAL A 71 -2.50 3.08 11.99
C VAL A 71 -2.54 4.05 13.17
N LEU A 72 -2.38 5.35 12.92
CA LEU A 72 -2.46 6.36 13.97
C LEU A 72 -3.86 6.41 14.61
N ALA A 73 -4.92 6.25 13.83
CA ALA A 73 -6.27 6.14 14.35
C ALA A 73 -6.43 4.94 15.31
N ILE A 74 -5.78 3.80 15.03
CA ILE A 74 -5.76 2.66 15.94
C ILE A 74 -4.95 2.98 17.21
N ILE A 75 -3.76 3.56 17.07
CA ILE A 75 -2.84 3.84 18.18
C ILE A 75 -3.49 4.82 19.18
N TYR A 76 -4.12 5.87 18.69
CA TYR A 76 -4.74 6.90 19.53
C TYR A 76 -6.21 6.66 19.88
N SER A 77 -6.79 5.56 19.40
CA SER A 77 -8.18 5.21 19.71
C SER A 77 -8.34 4.77 21.17
N SER A 78 -9.37 5.29 21.82
CA SER A 78 -9.83 4.81 23.12
C SER A 78 -10.57 3.46 23.06
N ARG A 79 -10.94 2.99 21.85
CA ARG A 79 -11.61 1.71 21.61
C ARG A 79 -10.71 0.52 21.98
N TYR A 80 -9.41 0.64 21.70
CA TYR A 80 -8.42 -0.41 21.99
C TYR A 80 -7.73 -0.07 23.28
N ARG A 81 -8.06 -0.82 24.36
CA ARG A 81 -7.63 -0.51 25.72
C ARG A 81 -6.18 -0.89 25.99
N THR A 82 -5.66 -1.91 25.33
CA THR A 82 -4.30 -2.40 25.54
C THR A 82 -3.46 -2.26 24.28
N SER A 83 -2.14 -2.14 24.45
CA SER A 83 -1.19 -2.14 23.32
C SER A 83 -1.24 -3.46 22.54
N LYS A 84 -1.60 -4.57 23.20
CA LYS A 84 -1.84 -5.87 22.56
C LYS A 84 -3.03 -5.80 21.59
N ASP A 85 -4.14 -5.16 21.97
CA ASP A 85 -5.31 -4.99 21.09
C ASP A 85 -4.96 -4.11 19.89
N LYS A 86 -4.18 -3.03 20.13
CA LYS A 86 -3.70 -2.14 19.06
C LYS A 86 -2.80 -2.87 18.07
N LEU A 87 -1.83 -3.66 18.55
CA LEU A 87 -0.97 -4.50 17.70
C LEU A 87 -1.77 -5.49 16.86
N LYS A 88 -2.74 -6.18 17.48
CA LYS A 88 -3.62 -7.10 16.77
C LYS A 88 -4.39 -6.38 15.65
N GLU A 89 -4.91 -5.19 15.93
CA GLU A 89 -5.66 -4.43 14.93
C GLU A 89 -4.76 -3.87 13.82
N ILE A 90 -3.52 -3.46 14.13
CA ILE A 90 -2.52 -3.08 13.13
C ILE A 90 -2.19 -4.26 12.21
N ILE A 91 -2.02 -5.47 12.76
CA ILE A 91 -1.82 -6.69 11.96
C ILE A 91 -3.04 -6.90 11.05
N ASN A 92 -4.25 -6.89 11.59
CA ASN A 92 -5.50 -7.06 10.84
C ASN A 92 -5.66 -6.01 9.73
N LEU A 93 -5.29 -4.76 9.99
CA LEU A 93 -5.32 -3.68 8.99
C LEU A 93 -4.44 -4.01 7.77
N HIS A 94 -3.25 -4.56 8.00
CA HIS A 94 -2.31 -4.88 6.93
C HIS A 94 -2.63 -6.20 6.24
N VAL A 95 -3.17 -7.18 6.98
CA VAL A 95 -3.45 -8.53 6.50
C VAL A 95 -4.94 -8.65 6.11
N LYS A 96 -5.37 -7.81 5.16
CA LYS A 96 -6.70 -7.88 4.57
C LYS A 96 -6.58 -8.26 3.10
N PHE A 97 -7.57 -8.94 2.56
CA PHE A 97 -7.65 -9.30 1.14
C PHE A 97 -7.48 -8.08 0.20
N ASN A 98 -8.06 -6.93 0.56
CA ASN A 98 -7.94 -5.66 -0.17
C ASN A 98 -7.13 -4.62 0.62
N SER A 99 -6.06 -5.06 1.28
CA SER A 99 -5.23 -4.15 2.09
C SER A 99 -4.58 -3.08 1.23
N LEU A 100 -4.60 -1.85 1.74
CA LEU A 100 -3.82 -0.73 1.20
C LEU A 100 -2.31 -1.04 1.19
N TYR A 101 -1.86 -1.91 2.07
CA TYR A 101 -0.46 -2.32 2.17
C TYR A 101 0.02 -3.15 0.97
N TYR A 102 -0.89 -3.80 0.25
CA TYR A 102 -0.51 -4.65 -0.88
C TYR A 102 0.29 -3.93 -1.95
N LEU A 103 -0.12 -2.72 -2.34
CA LEU A 103 0.61 -1.96 -3.35
C LEU A 103 2.04 -1.63 -2.89
N LEU A 104 2.22 -1.28 -1.59
CA LEU A 104 3.53 -1.00 -1.03
C LEU A 104 4.39 -2.26 -0.97
N LEU A 105 3.82 -3.40 -0.56
CA LEU A 105 4.50 -4.69 -0.54
C LEU A 105 4.95 -5.09 -1.95
N LYS A 106 4.06 -4.98 -2.94
CA LYS A 106 4.37 -5.26 -4.35
C LYS A 106 5.50 -4.37 -4.88
N ALA A 107 5.58 -3.12 -4.44
CA ALA A 107 6.65 -2.20 -4.82
C ALA A 107 8.04 -2.71 -4.42
N PHE A 108 8.19 -3.44 -3.30
CA PHE A 108 9.48 -4.01 -2.89
C PHE A 108 10.03 -5.00 -3.92
N PHE A 109 9.16 -5.77 -4.56
CA PHE A 109 9.57 -6.81 -5.49
C PHE A 109 9.72 -6.28 -6.91
N GLU A 110 8.89 -5.33 -7.33
CA GLU A 110 8.80 -4.96 -8.74
C GLU A 110 9.58 -3.70 -9.11
N ILE A 111 9.72 -2.69 -8.23
CA ILE A 111 10.13 -1.36 -8.68
C ILE A 111 11.47 -0.85 -8.16
N LYS A 112 12.20 -1.64 -7.39
CA LYS A 112 13.46 -1.24 -6.73
C LYS A 112 14.45 -0.56 -7.68
N HIS A 113 14.63 -1.12 -8.88
CA HIS A 113 15.65 -0.66 -9.82
C HIS A 113 15.14 0.36 -10.85
N MET A 114 13.81 0.41 -11.10
CA MET A 114 13.26 1.28 -12.14
C MET A 114 12.62 2.55 -11.60
N TYR A 115 12.00 2.48 -10.43
CA TYR A 115 11.26 3.60 -9.84
C TYR A 115 11.77 3.88 -8.42
N ALA A 116 13.04 4.24 -8.33
CA ALA A 116 13.77 4.35 -7.06
C ALA A 116 13.12 5.31 -6.04
N SER A 117 12.50 6.40 -6.50
CA SER A 117 11.80 7.34 -5.61
C SER A 117 10.57 6.70 -4.97
N ALA A 118 9.71 6.06 -5.77
CA ALA A 118 8.53 5.34 -5.28
C ALA A 118 8.93 4.17 -4.35
N TYR A 119 9.99 3.43 -4.69
CA TYR A 119 10.54 2.38 -3.83
C TYR A 119 10.96 2.93 -2.45
N ARG A 120 11.68 4.06 -2.41
CA ARG A 120 12.08 4.70 -1.15
C ARG A 120 10.88 5.05 -0.28
N MET A 121 9.78 5.54 -0.87
CA MET A 121 8.55 5.85 -0.12
C MET A 121 7.95 4.62 0.54
N ALA A 122 7.97 3.46 -0.13
CA ALA A 122 7.52 2.20 0.45
C ALA A 122 8.45 1.75 1.60
N VAL A 123 9.77 1.85 1.43
CA VAL A 123 10.76 1.58 2.48
C VAL A 123 10.58 2.48 3.70
N GLU A 124 10.33 3.78 3.48
CA GLU A 124 10.07 4.74 4.57
C GLU A 124 8.82 4.38 5.36
N TYR A 125 7.76 3.91 4.68
CA TYR A 125 6.57 3.42 5.38
C TYR A 125 6.91 2.24 6.30
N ARG A 126 7.65 1.24 5.81
CA ARG A 126 8.04 0.08 6.63
C ARG A 126 8.88 0.47 7.84
N LYS A 127 9.85 1.38 7.66
CA LYS A 127 10.67 1.88 8.77
C LYS A 127 9.84 2.58 9.83
N TRP A 128 8.89 3.41 9.38
CA TRP A 128 7.96 4.08 10.27
C TRP A 128 7.05 3.08 11.00
N LEU A 129 6.44 2.14 10.28
CA LEU A 129 5.57 1.11 10.89
C LEU A 129 6.33 0.25 11.92
N LEU A 130 7.57 -0.11 11.61
CA LEU A 130 8.43 -0.83 12.54
C LEU A 130 8.65 -0.06 13.85
N HIS A 131 8.80 1.25 13.78
CA HIS A 131 8.93 2.11 14.95
C HIS A 131 7.65 2.13 15.79
N GLU A 132 6.50 2.32 15.17
CA GLU A 132 5.20 2.30 15.86
C GLU A 132 4.92 0.95 16.53
N ILE A 133 5.25 -0.16 15.84
CA ILE A 133 5.14 -1.51 16.40
C ILE A 133 6.07 -1.65 17.61
N PHE A 134 7.32 -1.19 17.49
CA PHE A 134 8.29 -1.25 18.59
C PHE A 134 7.78 -0.50 19.83
N ASP A 135 7.27 0.72 19.67
CA ASP A 135 6.77 1.54 20.77
C ASP A 135 5.58 0.85 21.48
N LEU A 136 4.70 0.20 20.73
CA LEU A 136 3.60 -0.58 21.29
C LEU A 136 4.10 -1.80 22.06
N ILE A 137 5.09 -2.54 21.56
CA ILE A 137 5.66 -3.69 22.25
C ILE A 137 6.40 -3.22 23.51
N PHE A 138 7.19 -2.16 23.41
CA PHE A 138 7.93 -1.59 24.54
C PHE A 138 7.00 -1.13 25.68
N SER A 139 5.81 -0.64 25.34
CA SER A 139 4.78 -0.29 26.33
C SER A 139 4.18 -1.50 27.05
N LEU A 140 4.30 -2.71 26.49
CA LEU A 140 3.87 -3.96 27.12
C LEU A 140 4.98 -4.59 27.93
N GLU A 141 6.20 -4.51 27.43
CA GLU A 141 7.39 -5.14 28.01
C GLU A 141 8.60 -4.21 27.84
N THR A 142 9.10 -3.71 28.96
CA THR A 142 10.22 -2.74 28.98
C THR A 142 11.56 -3.32 28.52
N HIS A 143 11.66 -4.66 28.40
CA HIS A 143 12.84 -5.35 27.86
C HIS A 143 12.72 -5.69 26.37
N ALA A 144 11.67 -5.18 25.68
CA ALA A 144 11.48 -5.38 24.24
C ALA A 144 12.68 -4.86 23.44
N LEU A 145 13.06 -5.63 22.43
CA LEU A 145 14.16 -5.33 21.54
C LEU A 145 13.65 -5.07 20.11
N LYS A 146 14.45 -4.38 19.29
CA LYS A 146 14.10 -4.18 17.87
C LYS A 146 13.79 -5.47 17.10
N PRO A 147 14.44 -6.62 17.34
CA PRO A 147 14.06 -7.90 16.74
C PRO A 147 12.60 -8.29 16.97
N ASP A 148 12.00 -7.96 18.10
CA ASP A 148 10.61 -8.32 18.42
C ASP A 148 9.64 -7.60 17.48
N ALA A 149 9.88 -6.32 17.22
CA ALA A 149 9.11 -5.56 16.23
C ALA A 149 9.33 -6.08 14.81
N ASN A 150 10.53 -6.52 14.46
CA ASN A 150 10.81 -7.15 13.17
C ASN A 150 10.04 -8.47 13.00
N LEU A 151 9.88 -9.27 14.07
CA LEU A 151 9.06 -10.49 14.00
C LEU A 151 7.61 -10.18 13.65
N VAL A 152 7.02 -9.15 14.25
CA VAL A 152 5.65 -8.73 13.95
C VAL A 152 5.54 -8.24 12.50
N LEU A 153 6.50 -7.45 12.02
CA LEU A 153 6.50 -6.97 10.63
C LEU A 153 6.67 -8.12 9.63
N ASN A 154 7.55 -9.08 9.93
CA ASN A 154 7.74 -10.28 9.10
C ASN A 154 6.50 -11.18 9.11
N LEU A 155 5.77 -11.25 10.23
CA LEU A 155 4.48 -11.94 10.31
C LEU A 155 3.46 -11.29 9.37
N ILE A 156 3.35 -9.96 9.37
CA ILE A 156 2.46 -9.23 8.46
C ILE A 156 2.80 -9.56 7.00
N ASP A 157 4.07 -9.51 6.62
CA ASP A 157 4.51 -9.80 5.25
C ASP A 157 4.24 -11.24 4.86
N GLY A 158 4.52 -12.20 5.75
CA GLY A 158 4.28 -13.62 5.52
C GLY A 158 2.79 -13.94 5.34
N LEU A 159 1.93 -13.38 6.17
CA LEU A 159 0.49 -13.53 6.04
C LEU A 159 -0.05 -12.89 4.75
N MET A 160 0.45 -11.71 4.38
CA MET A 160 0.10 -11.08 3.11
C MET A 160 0.54 -11.93 1.92
N PHE A 161 1.75 -12.48 1.97
CA PHE A 161 2.25 -13.37 0.92
C PHE A 161 1.38 -14.63 0.78
N GLN A 162 0.95 -15.21 1.89
CA GLN A 162 0.06 -16.37 1.90
C GLN A 162 -1.30 -16.06 1.26
N ILE A 163 -1.93 -14.93 1.61
CA ILE A 163 -3.20 -14.49 1.01
C ILE A 163 -3.07 -14.32 -0.50
N LEU A 164 -1.97 -13.73 -0.96
CA LEU A 164 -1.73 -13.46 -2.37
C LEU A 164 -1.44 -14.73 -3.18
N SER A 165 -0.73 -15.69 -2.58
CA SER A 165 -0.46 -16.98 -3.23
C SER A 165 -1.71 -17.85 -3.32
N SER A 166 -2.58 -17.83 -2.31
CA SER A 166 -3.86 -18.55 -2.33
C SER A 166 -4.78 -18.05 -3.45
N LYS A 167 -4.87 -16.73 -3.61
CA LYS A 167 -5.66 -16.12 -4.68
C LYS A 167 -5.19 -16.53 -6.08
N SER A 168 -3.87 -16.63 -6.28
CA SER A 168 -3.32 -17.05 -7.58
C SER A 168 -3.62 -18.51 -7.93
N LEU A 169 -3.89 -19.35 -6.94
CA LEU A 169 -4.28 -20.76 -7.14
C LEU A 169 -5.77 -20.87 -7.53
N GLU A 170 -6.66 -20.17 -6.81
CA GLU A 170 -8.09 -20.13 -7.13
C GLU A 170 -8.37 -19.53 -8.53
N GLU A 171 -7.64 -18.48 -8.94
CA GLU A 171 -7.76 -17.91 -10.28
C GLU A 171 -7.22 -18.83 -11.38
N ARG A 172 -6.30 -19.76 -11.08
CA ARG A 172 -5.80 -20.75 -12.04
C ARG A 172 -6.79 -21.90 -12.27
N ASP A 173 -7.49 -22.31 -11.23
CA ASP A 173 -8.46 -23.41 -11.32
C ASP A 173 -9.71 -23.02 -12.12
N VAL A 174 -10.06 -21.71 -12.15
CA VAL A 174 -11.16 -21.16 -12.96
C VAL A 174 -10.82 -21.07 -14.47
N VAL A 175 -9.54 -21.11 -14.83
CA VAL A 175 -9.10 -21.03 -16.25
C VAL A 175 -8.93 -22.40 -16.89
N VAL A 176 -9.04 -23.48 -16.12
CA VAL A 176 -8.83 -24.87 -16.57
C VAL A 176 -10.15 -25.63 -16.75
N GLU A 177 -11.31 -25.03 -16.43
CA GLU A 177 -12.64 -25.50 -16.80
C GLU A 177 -13.14 -24.78 -18.08
#